data_d5bacedf9c2aa8f6469257d1525d4b86
#
_entry.id   d5bacedf9c2aa8f6469257d1525d4b86
#
_cell.length_a   1.000
_cell.length_b   1.000
_cell.length_c   1.000
_cell.angle_alpha   90.00
_cell.angle_beta   90.00
_cell.angle_gamma   90.00
#
_symmetry.space_group_name_H-M   'P 1'
#
loop_
_entity.id
_entity.type
_entity.pdbx_description
1 polymer ?
#
loop_
_entity_poly.entity_id
_entity_poly.type
_entity_poly.pdbx_seq_one_letter_code
_entity_poly.pdbx_strand_id
1 'polypeptide(L)'
;MYERLCAGKVLNKTEEALRFGIDERSVQRDIDDIRAYLSERSICGVDERQLVYDRKKKGFLLCGYQSPLMTNSEILAVSKILLESRAFTKKEMSSILDKLISGCVPQKNMKLVSDLLANEKFHYVELTNPADIQDKLWDIGSGIQQRRLLQIRYLRQNTDADSFVTRVVEPVSILFSEYYFYLNAYIVEETDGKYSPKYDYPTIFRVDRIVDYRLMDQTFTLPYANRFQEGEFRKRVQFMYPGRLQNIRIRYTGTSVEAVLDRLPTAKLVSQDEKSCIVEAEVYGNGIVMWLLSQGDRVEVLAPESLRQTMKETLLRILGNYQEVP
;
A
#
# COMPACT_ATOMS: atom_id res chain seq x y z
N MET A 1 28.37 3.04 28.54
CA MET A 1 27.70 4.33 28.27
C MET A 1 27.05 4.37 26.89
N TYR A 2 27.71 4.00 25.80
CA TYR A 2 27.15 4.05 24.43
C TYR A 2 25.82 3.28 24.27
N GLU A 3 25.69 2.07 24.77
CA GLU A 3 24.44 1.29 24.72
C GLU A 3 23.27 2.01 25.41
N ARG A 4 23.54 2.72 26.51
CA ARG A 4 22.51 3.49 27.20
C ARG A 4 22.05 4.71 26.40
N LEU A 5 22.97 5.38 25.70
CA LEU A 5 22.66 6.43 24.75
C LEU A 5 21.81 5.89 23.60
N CYS A 6 22.17 4.75 23.03
CA CYS A 6 21.39 4.08 22.01
C CYS A 6 19.99 3.65 22.49
N ALA A 7 19.85 3.36 23.78
CA ALA A 7 18.56 3.08 24.42
C ALA A 7 17.75 4.34 24.80
N GLY A 8 18.18 5.53 24.35
CA GLY A 8 17.50 6.82 24.60
C GLY A 8 17.69 7.35 26.03
N LYS A 9 18.66 6.83 26.81
CA LYS A 9 18.93 7.33 28.15
C LYS A 9 19.78 8.61 28.08
N VAL A 10 19.50 9.53 28.99
CA VAL A 10 20.32 10.72 29.21
C VAL A 10 21.48 10.34 30.14
N LEU A 11 22.71 10.67 29.76
CA LEU A 11 23.88 10.45 30.59
C LEU A 11 24.25 11.72 31.37
N ASN A 12 24.13 11.67 32.68
CA ASN A 12 24.64 12.71 33.59
C ASN A 12 26.01 12.26 34.08
N LYS A 13 27.01 13.16 34.01
CA LYS A 13 28.38 12.80 34.37
C LYS A 13 28.55 12.35 35.82
N THR A 14 27.92 13.00 36.74
CA THR A 14 27.97 12.67 38.16
C THR A 14 27.31 11.33 38.44
N GLU A 15 26.17 11.07 37.84
CA GLU A 15 25.46 9.79 37.98
C GLU A 15 26.25 8.62 37.38
N GLU A 16 26.85 8.82 36.18
CA GLU A 16 27.65 7.80 35.55
C GLU A 16 28.98 7.54 36.32
N ALA A 17 29.61 8.59 36.85
CA ALA A 17 30.80 8.47 37.70
C ALA A 17 30.49 7.62 38.93
N LEU A 18 29.40 7.89 39.63
CA LEU A 18 28.94 7.06 40.76
C LEU A 18 28.63 5.64 40.37
N ARG A 19 27.97 5.47 39.24
CA ARG A 19 27.55 4.14 38.75
C ARG A 19 28.72 3.22 38.42
N PHE A 20 29.76 3.78 37.80
CA PHE A 20 30.93 3.00 37.37
C PHE A 20 32.09 3.05 38.39
N GLY A 21 31.97 3.82 39.47
CA GLY A 21 33.00 3.99 40.46
C GLY A 21 34.25 4.67 39.92
N ILE A 22 34.11 5.62 39.01
CA ILE A 22 35.19 6.38 38.36
C ILE A 22 34.96 7.88 38.56
N ASP A 23 35.98 8.66 38.27
CA ASP A 23 35.87 10.14 38.34
C ASP A 23 35.15 10.74 37.11
N GLU A 24 34.64 11.96 37.27
CA GLU A 24 33.91 12.66 36.19
C GLU A 24 34.80 12.98 34.98
N ARG A 25 36.12 13.05 35.13
CA ARG A 25 37.07 13.30 34.03
C ARG A 25 37.17 12.07 33.15
N SER A 26 37.15 10.88 33.76
CA SER A 26 37.07 9.61 33.02
C SER A 26 35.78 9.48 32.24
N VAL A 27 34.63 9.85 32.85
CA VAL A 27 33.33 9.90 32.14
C VAL A 27 33.37 10.89 30.99
N GLN A 28 34.02 12.06 31.17
CA GLN A 28 34.15 13.05 30.09
C GLN A 28 34.97 12.51 28.91
N ARG A 29 36.06 11.78 29.21
CA ARG A 29 36.89 11.16 28.17
C ARG A 29 36.08 10.12 27.35
N ASP A 30 35.34 9.28 28.03
CA ASP A 30 34.48 8.30 27.36
C ASP A 30 33.40 8.99 26.49
N ILE A 31 32.84 10.11 26.94
CA ILE A 31 31.90 10.93 26.17
C ILE A 31 32.57 11.50 24.91
N ASP A 32 33.79 11.98 25.01
CA ASP A 32 34.54 12.53 23.88
C ASP A 32 34.96 11.41 22.90
N ASP A 33 35.29 10.20 23.37
CA ASP A 33 35.55 9.05 22.54
C ASP A 33 34.28 8.59 21.77
N ILE A 34 33.13 8.58 22.44
CA ILE A 34 31.84 8.30 21.78
C ILE A 34 31.54 9.36 20.71
N ARG A 35 31.84 10.64 20.98
CA ARG A 35 31.63 11.73 20.02
C ARG A 35 32.53 11.57 18.79
N ALA A 36 33.82 11.24 19.00
CA ALA A 36 34.78 10.98 17.93
C ALA A 36 34.33 9.81 17.07
N TYR A 37 33.95 8.68 17.67
CA TYR A 37 33.41 7.52 16.98
C TYR A 37 32.19 7.83 16.11
N LEU A 38 31.21 8.61 16.63
CA LEU A 38 30.03 9.02 15.88
C LEU A 38 30.39 9.96 14.73
N SER A 39 31.34 10.88 14.93
CA SER A 39 31.81 11.79 13.88
C SER A 39 32.47 11.04 12.72
N GLU A 40 33.31 10.04 12.99
CA GLU A 40 33.92 9.22 11.95
C GLU A 40 32.87 8.46 11.14
N ARG A 41 31.85 7.90 11.78
CA ARG A 41 30.75 7.20 11.10
C ARG A 41 29.86 8.12 10.30
N SER A 42 29.67 9.37 10.75
CA SER A 42 28.91 10.41 10.01
C SER A 42 29.63 10.81 8.73
N ILE A 43 30.95 10.94 8.74
CA ILE A 43 31.76 11.23 7.54
C ILE A 43 31.63 10.11 6.51
N CYS A 44 31.52 8.87 6.95
CA CYS A 44 31.33 7.71 6.09
C CYS A 44 29.87 7.51 5.63
N GLY A 45 28.94 8.39 6.00
CA GLY A 45 27.50 8.29 5.66
C GLY A 45 26.78 7.10 6.33
N VAL A 46 27.36 6.48 7.35
CA VAL A 46 26.84 5.28 8.01
C VAL A 46 25.94 5.63 9.20
N ASP A 47 26.18 6.79 9.84
CA ASP A 47 25.49 7.17 11.07
C ASP A 47 25.42 8.71 11.20
N GLU A 48 24.22 9.29 11.21
CA GLU A 48 24.01 10.74 11.36
C GLU A 48 23.79 11.16 12.82
N ARG A 49 23.92 10.25 13.77
CA ARG A 49 23.69 10.54 15.19
C ARG A 49 24.80 11.43 15.76
N GLN A 50 24.40 12.38 16.58
CA GLN A 50 25.29 13.32 17.27
C GLN A 50 25.05 13.28 18.78
N LEU A 51 26.11 13.35 19.55
CA LEU A 51 26.03 13.42 20.98
C LEU A 51 25.90 14.89 21.41
N VAL A 52 24.74 15.27 21.92
CA VAL A 52 24.37 16.65 22.29
C VAL A 52 24.15 16.75 23.79
N TYR A 53 24.58 17.84 24.41
CA TYR A 53 24.25 18.14 25.79
C TYR A 53 22.94 18.91 25.92
N ASP A 54 21.96 18.31 26.58
CA ASP A 54 20.67 18.94 26.89
C ASP A 54 20.72 19.64 28.25
N ARG A 55 20.60 20.96 28.21
CA ARG A 55 20.64 21.81 29.43
C ARG A 55 19.42 21.55 30.33
N LYS A 56 18.25 21.25 29.79
CA LYS A 56 17.04 20.99 30.58
C LYS A 56 17.12 19.65 31.31
N LYS A 57 17.66 18.64 30.64
CA LYS A 57 17.85 17.30 31.19
C LYS A 57 19.16 17.13 31.94
N LYS A 58 20.02 18.18 31.94
CA LYS A 58 21.34 18.22 32.59
C LYS A 58 22.24 17.03 32.25
N GLY A 59 22.23 16.61 30.96
CA GLY A 59 23.02 15.43 30.55
C GLY A 59 23.15 15.32 29.03
N PHE A 60 23.97 14.37 28.62
CA PHE A 60 24.21 14.06 27.22
C PHE A 60 23.18 13.09 26.71
N LEU A 61 22.67 13.34 25.51
CA LEU A 61 21.76 12.46 24.78
C LEU A 61 22.22 12.32 23.34
N LEU A 62 21.86 11.20 22.74
CA LEU A 62 22.11 10.95 21.33
C LEU A 62 20.98 11.62 20.52
N CYS A 63 21.33 12.62 19.72
CA CYS A 63 20.45 13.29 18.77
C CYS A 63 20.88 12.95 17.36
N GLY A 64 19.95 12.86 16.43
CA GLY A 64 20.19 12.52 15.05
C GLY A 64 19.17 11.49 14.60
N TYR A 65 19.16 11.18 13.33
CA TYR A 65 18.19 10.28 12.74
C TYR A 65 18.30 8.88 13.38
N GLN A 66 17.66 8.71 14.52
CA GLN A 66 17.11 7.40 14.84
C GLN A 66 15.84 7.33 13.99
N SER A 67 15.86 6.54 12.95
CA SER A 67 14.62 5.97 12.47
C SER A 67 13.91 5.43 13.71
N PRO A 68 12.78 6.00 14.13
CA PRO A 68 12.13 5.52 15.34
C PRO A 68 11.85 4.04 15.10
N LEU A 69 12.45 3.19 15.92
CA LEU A 69 12.15 1.77 15.88
C LEU A 69 10.63 1.65 16.04
N MET A 70 10.01 0.86 15.18
CA MET A 70 8.58 0.60 15.32
C MET A 70 8.30 -0.04 16.67
N THR A 71 7.17 0.27 17.26
CA THR A 71 6.67 -0.42 18.44
C THR A 71 6.32 -1.86 18.10
N ASN A 72 6.31 -2.75 19.09
CA ASN A 72 5.90 -4.13 18.87
C ASN A 72 4.48 -4.24 18.27
N SER A 73 3.59 -3.34 18.65
CA SER A 73 2.21 -3.29 18.12
C SER A 73 2.17 -2.88 16.67
N GLU A 74 2.97 -1.87 16.27
CA GLU A 74 3.07 -1.43 14.88
C GLU A 74 3.64 -2.50 13.97
N ILE A 75 4.75 -3.14 14.39
CA ILE A 75 5.36 -4.20 13.59
C ILE A 75 4.42 -5.41 13.47
N LEU A 76 3.73 -5.78 14.54
CA LEU A 76 2.76 -6.87 14.52
C LEU A 76 1.60 -6.55 13.55
N ALA A 77 1.03 -5.34 13.63
CA ALA A 77 -0.06 -4.91 12.76
C ALA A 77 0.36 -4.91 11.28
N VAL A 78 1.50 -4.31 10.95
CA VAL A 78 2.03 -4.29 9.57
C VAL A 78 2.30 -5.71 9.07
N SER A 79 2.90 -6.57 9.90
CA SER A 79 3.19 -7.96 9.54
C SER A 79 1.92 -8.77 9.26
N LYS A 80 0.86 -8.58 10.07
CA LYS A 80 -0.45 -9.22 9.85
C LYS A 80 -1.09 -8.77 8.52
N ILE A 81 -1.06 -7.47 8.23
CA ILE A 81 -1.56 -6.92 6.95
C ILE A 81 -0.77 -7.50 5.77
N LEU A 82 0.57 -7.58 5.89
CA LEU A 82 1.42 -8.15 4.84
C LEU A 82 1.11 -9.64 4.62
N LEU A 83 0.99 -10.43 5.66
CA LEU A 83 0.65 -11.86 5.56
C LEU A 83 -0.72 -12.07 4.90
N GLU A 84 -1.74 -11.29 5.28
CA GLU A 84 -3.08 -11.38 4.70
C GLU A 84 -3.10 -10.92 3.24
N SER A 85 -2.20 -10.03 2.83
CA SER A 85 -2.16 -9.52 1.46
C SER A 85 -1.90 -10.58 0.41
N ARG A 86 -1.16 -11.64 0.74
CA ARG A 86 -0.75 -12.73 -0.17
C ARG A 86 -0.08 -12.23 -1.47
N ALA A 87 0.40 -11.00 -1.49
CA ALA A 87 0.88 -10.32 -2.70
C ALA A 87 2.26 -10.76 -3.17
N PHE A 88 2.99 -11.46 -2.31
CA PHE A 88 4.37 -11.87 -2.53
C PHE A 88 4.50 -13.39 -2.56
N THR A 89 5.57 -13.89 -3.18
CA THR A 89 5.95 -15.29 -3.03
C THR A 89 6.28 -15.60 -1.57
N LYS A 90 6.18 -16.85 -1.15
CA LYS A 90 6.50 -17.26 0.23
C LYS A 90 7.93 -16.88 0.63
N LYS A 91 8.86 -16.97 -0.32
CA LYS A 91 10.27 -16.59 -0.14
C LYS A 91 10.42 -15.09 0.10
N GLU A 92 9.80 -14.26 -0.74
CA GLU A 92 9.83 -12.81 -0.60
C GLU A 92 9.16 -12.35 0.69
N MET A 93 7.96 -12.87 1.00
CA MET A 93 7.23 -12.56 2.23
C MET A 93 8.08 -12.87 3.46
N SER A 94 8.71 -14.06 3.50
CA SER A 94 9.61 -14.41 4.59
C SER A 94 10.77 -13.44 4.73
N SER A 95 11.43 -13.10 3.61
CA SER A 95 12.54 -12.15 3.59
C SER A 95 12.13 -10.75 4.06
N ILE A 96 10.97 -10.26 3.62
CA ILE A 96 10.45 -8.94 4.02
C ILE A 96 10.17 -8.92 5.52
N LEU A 97 9.49 -9.93 6.06
CA LEU A 97 9.18 -10.02 7.49
C LEU A 97 10.45 -10.11 8.34
N ASP A 98 11.44 -10.92 7.93
CA ASP A 98 12.70 -11.04 8.64
C ASP A 98 13.48 -9.71 8.67
N LYS A 99 13.50 -8.98 7.57
CA LYS A 99 14.10 -7.64 7.51
C LYS A 99 13.34 -6.62 8.37
N LEU A 100 12.00 -6.63 8.35
CA LEU A 100 11.20 -5.77 9.21
C LEU A 100 11.45 -6.05 10.70
N ILE A 101 11.45 -7.31 11.11
CA ILE A 101 11.72 -7.70 12.50
C ILE A 101 13.14 -7.31 12.90
N SER A 102 14.15 -7.67 12.10
CA SER A 102 15.55 -7.39 12.43
C SER A 102 15.91 -5.91 12.41
N GLY A 103 15.31 -5.13 11.51
CA GLY A 103 15.60 -3.70 11.33
C GLY A 103 14.78 -2.77 12.20
N CYS A 104 13.56 -3.16 12.58
CA CYS A 104 12.61 -2.26 13.23
C CYS A 104 12.24 -2.65 14.67
N VAL A 105 12.50 -3.90 15.09
CA VAL A 105 12.16 -4.38 16.45
C VAL A 105 13.37 -4.30 17.37
N PRO A 106 13.24 -3.78 18.61
CA PRO A 106 14.30 -3.86 19.60
C PRO A 106 14.75 -5.31 19.84
N GLN A 107 16.04 -5.53 19.91
CA GLN A 107 16.64 -6.88 19.97
C GLN A 107 16.01 -7.79 21.05
N LYS A 108 15.70 -7.24 22.23
CA LYS A 108 15.06 -7.97 23.33
C LYS A 108 13.66 -8.50 23.01
N ASN A 109 12.96 -7.95 22.02
CA ASN A 109 11.59 -8.28 21.64
C ASN A 109 11.52 -9.08 20.33
N MET A 110 12.60 -9.19 19.57
CA MET A 110 12.62 -9.84 18.25
C MET A 110 12.06 -11.27 18.31
N LYS A 111 12.50 -12.06 19.31
CA LYS A 111 12.03 -13.43 19.47
C LYS A 111 10.52 -13.48 19.70
N LEU A 112 9.99 -12.65 20.61
CA LEU A 112 8.56 -12.61 20.92
C LEU A 112 7.72 -12.27 19.66
N VAL A 113 8.11 -11.25 18.91
CA VAL A 113 7.41 -10.86 17.67
C VAL A 113 7.50 -11.99 16.64
N SER A 114 8.67 -12.60 16.48
CA SER A 114 8.87 -13.71 15.56
C SER A 114 7.98 -14.91 15.90
N ASP A 115 7.91 -15.28 17.18
CA ASP A 115 7.08 -16.40 17.67
C ASP A 115 5.58 -16.14 17.43
N LEU A 116 5.11 -14.88 17.61
CA LEU A 116 3.71 -14.47 17.33
C LEU A 116 3.32 -14.59 15.85
N LEU A 117 4.29 -14.50 14.93
CA LEU A 117 4.07 -14.57 13.50
C LEU A 117 4.40 -15.94 12.89
N ALA A 118 5.07 -16.81 13.65
CA ALA A 118 5.64 -18.05 13.15
C ALA A 118 4.60 -18.97 12.49
N ASN A 119 3.44 -19.14 13.11
CA ASN A 119 2.38 -20.01 12.60
C ASN A 119 1.83 -19.52 11.25
N GLU A 120 1.49 -18.23 11.14
CA GLU A 120 0.98 -17.65 9.90
C GLU A 120 2.05 -17.62 8.80
N LYS A 121 3.29 -17.31 9.16
CA LYS A 121 4.43 -17.37 8.23
C LYS A 121 4.64 -18.78 7.68
N PHE A 122 4.52 -19.82 8.53
CA PHE A 122 4.64 -21.21 8.11
C PHE A 122 3.51 -21.62 7.15
N HIS A 123 2.26 -21.25 7.48
CA HIS A 123 1.06 -21.56 6.69
C HIS A 123 0.75 -20.53 5.62
N TYR A 124 1.65 -19.61 5.35
CA TYR A 124 1.45 -18.62 4.29
C TYR A 124 1.23 -19.30 2.95
N VAL A 125 0.13 -18.93 2.30
CA VAL A 125 -0.27 -19.45 0.99
C VAL A 125 -0.07 -18.36 -0.05
N GLU A 126 0.91 -18.52 -0.91
CA GLU A 126 1.13 -17.65 -2.06
C GLU A 126 0.04 -17.83 -3.12
N LEU A 127 -0.01 -16.91 -4.06
CA LEU A 127 -0.96 -16.97 -5.18
C LEU A 127 -0.63 -18.17 -6.09
N THR A 128 -1.63 -18.66 -6.85
CA THR A 128 -1.47 -19.79 -7.76
C THR A 128 -0.39 -19.56 -8.83
N ASN A 129 -0.28 -18.32 -9.31
CA ASN A 129 0.74 -17.90 -10.25
C ASN A 129 1.59 -16.79 -9.61
N PRO A 130 2.50 -17.15 -8.71
CA PRO A 130 3.34 -16.16 -8.04
C PRO A 130 4.31 -15.54 -9.04
N ALA A 131 4.49 -14.24 -8.97
CA ALA A 131 5.46 -13.51 -9.78
C ALA A 131 6.35 -12.68 -8.87
N ASP A 132 7.63 -12.63 -9.22
CA ASP A 132 8.53 -11.66 -8.61
C ASP A 132 8.17 -10.26 -9.13
N ILE A 133 7.73 -9.42 -8.21
CA ILE A 133 7.20 -8.10 -8.55
C ILE A 133 8.03 -6.94 -7.96
N GLN A 134 9.01 -7.22 -7.10
CA GLN A 134 9.72 -6.18 -6.34
C GLN A 134 10.46 -5.21 -7.29
N ASP A 135 11.26 -5.74 -8.20
CA ASP A 135 12.00 -4.92 -9.18
C ASP A 135 11.02 -4.16 -10.09
N LYS A 136 9.94 -4.82 -10.53
CA LYS A 136 8.90 -4.16 -11.35
C LYS A 136 8.25 -2.98 -10.62
N LEU A 137 7.95 -3.14 -9.33
CA LEU A 137 7.35 -2.05 -8.53
C LEU A 137 8.29 -0.85 -8.45
N TRP A 138 9.59 -1.10 -8.23
CA TRP A 138 10.59 -0.03 -8.15
C TRP A 138 10.78 0.69 -9.48
N ASP A 139 10.96 -0.06 -10.55
CA ASP A 139 11.21 0.51 -11.89
C ASP A 139 10.00 1.27 -12.42
N ILE A 140 8.79 0.71 -12.26
CA ILE A 140 7.55 1.38 -12.62
C ILE A 140 7.36 2.64 -11.76
N GLY A 141 7.62 2.56 -10.45
CA GLY A 141 7.56 3.69 -9.54
C GLY A 141 8.52 4.82 -9.94
N SER A 142 9.74 4.47 -10.34
CA SER A 142 10.72 5.42 -10.89
C SER A 142 10.23 6.06 -12.18
N GLY A 143 9.63 5.27 -13.07
CA GLY A 143 9.04 5.74 -14.33
C GLY A 143 7.89 6.76 -14.09
N ILE A 144 7.03 6.51 -13.10
CA ILE A 144 5.96 7.42 -12.70
C ILE A 144 6.56 8.74 -12.20
N GLN A 145 7.55 8.69 -11.31
CA GLN A 145 8.20 9.88 -10.78
C GLN A 145 8.87 10.73 -11.88
N GLN A 146 9.55 10.08 -12.83
CA GLN A 146 10.23 10.71 -13.94
C GLN A 146 9.28 11.08 -15.10
N ARG A 147 8.00 10.69 -15.03
CA ARG A 147 7.00 10.87 -16.08
C ARG A 147 7.45 10.30 -17.43
N ARG A 148 8.06 9.13 -17.41
CA ARG A 148 8.51 8.43 -18.60
C ARG A 148 7.43 7.50 -19.13
N LEU A 149 7.32 7.42 -20.45
CA LEU A 149 6.48 6.41 -21.09
C LEU A 149 7.01 5.02 -20.76
N LEU A 150 6.08 4.09 -20.61
CA LEU A 150 6.37 2.70 -20.31
C LEU A 150 5.79 1.82 -21.41
N GLN A 151 6.62 1.05 -22.07
CA GLN A 151 6.17 -0.03 -22.95
C GLN A 151 6.00 -1.29 -22.09
N ILE A 152 4.84 -1.93 -22.17
CA ILE A 152 4.54 -3.17 -21.45
C ILE A 152 4.11 -4.26 -22.41
N ARG A 153 4.54 -5.49 -22.13
CA ARG A 153 4.00 -6.72 -22.74
C ARG A 153 3.12 -7.39 -21.69
N TYR A 154 1.82 -7.39 -21.92
CA TYR A 154 0.80 -7.76 -20.96
C TYR A 154 0.06 -9.03 -21.34
N LEU A 155 -0.09 -9.98 -20.39
CA LEU A 155 -0.86 -11.20 -20.55
C LEU A 155 -2.35 -10.91 -20.31
N ARG A 156 -3.19 -11.08 -21.36
CA ARG A 156 -4.63 -10.92 -21.26
C ARG A 156 -5.28 -12.10 -20.53
N GLN A 157 -6.37 -11.82 -19.81
CA GLN A 157 -7.27 -12.83 -19.26
C GLN A 157 -8.41 -13.06 -20.29
N ASN A 158 -8.86 -14.28 -20.49
CA ASN A 158 -10.03 -14.65 -21.30
C ASN A 158 -9.87 -14.78 -22.80
N THR A 159 -8.70 -15.05 -23.30
CA THR A 159 -8.53 -15.55 -24.66
C THR A 159 -7.61 -16.76 -24.61
N ASP A 160 -7.59 -17.55 -25.67
CA ASP A 160 -6.76 -18.74 -25.77
C ASP A 160 -5.40 -18.53 -25.11
N ALA A 161 -4.92 -19.52 -24.39
CA ALA A 161 -3.65 -19.47 -23.69
C ALA A 161 -2.60 -18.78 -24.57
N ASP A 162 -1.94 -17.74 -24.07
CA ASP A 162 -0.85 -16.99 -24.70
C ASP A 162 -1.19 -15.70 -25.49
N SER A 163 -2.33 -15.08 -25.31
CA SER A 163 -2.55 -13.78 -25.94
C SER A 163 -1.84 -12.64 -25.19
N PHE A 164 -0.64 -12.30 -25.66
CA PHE A 164 0.09 -11.12 -25.20
C PHE A 164 -0.28 -9.90 -26.03
N VAL A 165 -0.34 -8.76 -25.38
CA VAL A 165 -0.44 -7.47 -26.07
C VAL A 165 0.68 -6.55 -25.63
N THR A 166 1.26 -5.86 -26.59
CA THR A 166 2.21 -4.79 -26.30
C THR A 166 1.45 -3.46 -26.29
N ARG A 167 1.69 -2.64 -25.28
CA ARG A 167 1.11 -1.31 -25.12
C ARG A 167 2.18 -0.32 -24.70
N VAL A 168 2.07 0.89 -25.18
CA VAL A 168 2.76 2.05 -24.63
C VAL A 168 1.77 2.78 -23.74
N VAL A 169 2.21 3.14 -22.55
CA VAL A 169 1.35 3.73 -21.54
C VAL A 169 2.04 4.90 -20.82
N GLU A 170 1.24 5.86 -20.36
CA GLU A 170 1.63 6.89 -19.40
C GLU A 170 1.32 6.35 -17.99
N PRO A 171 2.33 5.88 -17.24
CA PRO A 171 2.10 5.34 -15.90
C PRO A 171 1.82 6.47 -14.92
N VAL A 172 0.73 6.35 -14.12
CA VAL A 172 0.31 7.43 -13.21
C VAL A 172 0.28 7.03 -11.74
N SER A 173 0.03 5.78 -11.41
CA SER A 173 0.12 5.29 -10.03
C SER A 173 0.21 3.78 -9.92
N ILE A 174 0.71 3.30 -8.76
CA ILE A 174 0.67 1.90 -8.37
C ILE A 174 -0.26 1.78 -7.17
N LEU A 175 -1.27 0.92 -7.27
CA LEU A 175 -2.21 0.62 -6.20
C LEU A 175 -2.11 -0.84 -5.76
N PHE A 176 -2.40 -1.11 -4.50
CA PHE A 176 -2.61 -2.46 -4.00
C PHE A 176 -4.10 -2.65 -3.68
N SER A 177 -4.67 -3.77 -4.12
CA SER A 177 -6.05 -4.13 -3.80
C SER A 177 -6.22 -5.64 -3.78
N GLU A 178 -6.93 -6.16 -2.77
CA GLU A 178 -7.12 -7.58 -2.53
C GLU A 178 -5.75 -8.28 -2.40
N TYR A 179 -5.29 -8.94 -3.46
CA TYR A 179 -4.05 -9.73 -3.48
C TYR A 179 -3.02 -9.23 -4.49
N TYR A 180 -3.30 -8.14 -5.22
CA TYR A 180 -2.50 -7.75 -6.37
C TYR A 180 -2.07 -6.29 -6.32
N PHE A 181 -0.89 -6.05 -6.87
CA PHE A 181 -0.49 -4.69 -7.25
C PHE A 181 -1.01 -4.37 -8.66
N TYR A 182 -1.47 -3.15 -8.81
CA TYR A 182 -2.05 -2.64 -10.05
C TYR A 182 -1.34 -1.37 -10.48
N LEU A 183 -1.00 -1.32 -11.75
CA LEU A 183 -0.54 -0.11 -12.42
C LEU A 183 -1.75 0.57 -13.05
N ASN A 184 -2.03 1.82 -12.65
CA ASN A 184 -2.93 2.70 -13.39
C ASN A 184 -2.12 3.47 -14.43
N ALA A 185 -2.55 3.42 -15.67
CA ALA A 185 -1.85 4.07 -16.77
C ALA A 185 -2.80 4.42 -17.92
N TYR A 186 -2.57 5.54 -18.58
CA TYR A 186 -3.27 5.85 -19.81
C TYR A 186 -2.61 5.11 -20.98
N ILE A 187 -3.39 4.33 -21.72
CA ILE A 187 -2.92 3.76 -22.99
C ILE A 187 -2.73 4.91 -23.96
N VAL A 188 -1.57 4.99 -24.60
CA VAL A 188 -1.27 6.00 -25.59
C VAL A 188 -1.14 5.40 -26.98
N GLU A 189 -1.51 6.21 -27.99
CA GLU A 189 -1.30 5.91 -29.40
C GLU A 189 -0.34 6.96 -29.98
N GLU A 190 0.56 6.47 -30.84
CA GLU A 190 1.51 7.32 -31.53
C GLU A 190 0.90 7.83 -32.83
N THR A 191 0.90 9.14 -33.01
CA THR A 191 0.48 9.80 -34.24
C THR A 191 1.50 10.89 -34.57
N ASP A 192 2.11 10.82 -35.72
CA ASP A 192 3.14 11.77 -36.20
C ASP A 192 4.28 12.00 -35.20
N GLY A 193 4.76 10.92 -34.55
CA GLY A 193 5.86 10.96 -33.58
C GLY A 193 5.46 11.52 -32.20
N LYS A 194 4.16 11.76 -31.96
CA LYS A 194 3.64 12.22 -30.66
C LYS A 194 2.71 11.17 -30.06
N TYR A 195 2.88 10.96 -28.76
CA TYR A 195 2.01 10.09 -27.97
C TYR A 195 0.84 10.88 -27.39
N SER A 196 -0.36 10.34 -27.48
CA SER A 196 -1.56 10.92 -26.86
C SER A 196 -2.46 9.83 -26.24
N PRO A 197 -3.12 10.12 -25.12
CA PRO A 197 -4.04 9.18 -24.48
C PRO A 197 -5.15 8.74 -25.42
N LYS A 198 -5.38 7.43 -25.51
CA LYS A 198 -6.47 6.83 -26.29
C LYS A 198 -7.83 7.04 -25.64
N TYR A 199 -7.87 7.07 -24.31
CA TYR A 199 -9.08 7.21 -23.50
C TYR A 199 -8.92 8.32 -22.48
N ASP A 200 -10.03 8.90 -22.03
CA ASP A 200 -10.13 9.96 -21.04
C ASP A 200 -10.00 9.46 -19.58
N TYR A 201 -9.84 8.16 -19.38
CA TYR A 201 -9.64 7.51 -18.09
C TYR A 201 -8.50 6.50 -18.15
N PRO A 202 -7.80 6.23 -17.02
CA PRO A 202 -6.72 5.27 -16.99
C PRO A 202 -7.23 3.83 -17.09
N THR A 203 -6.45 3.00 -17.73
CA THR A 203 -6.59 1.54 -17.70
C THR A 203 -5.83 0.97 -16.51
N ILE A 204 -6.35 -0.09 -15.93
CA ILE A 204 -5.79 -0.76 -14.76
C ILE A 204 -5.13 -2.08 -15.20
N PHE A 205 -3.84 -2.21 -14.96
CA PHE A 205 -3.05 -3.39 -15.29
C PHE A 205 -2.57 -4.08 -14.03
N ARG A 206 -2.77 -5.39 -13.90
CA ARG A 206 -2.13 -6.17 -12.83
C ARG A 206 -0.63 -6.29 -13.09
N VAL A 207 0.19 -5.91 -12.11
CA VAL A 207 1.66 -5.89 -12.26
C VAL A 207 2.23 -7.29 -12.46
N ASP A 208 1.67 -8.31 -11.82
CA ASP A 208 2.08 -9.71 -11.98
C ASP A 208 1.88 -10.25 -13.41
N ARG A 209 0.97 -9.64 -14.19
CA ARG A 209 0.71 -10.00 -15.61
C ARG A 209 1.54 -9.22 -16.62
N ILE A 210 2.33 -8.27 -16.18
CA ILE A 210 3.32 -7.60 -17.02
C ILE A 210 4.51 -8.54 -17.13
N VAL A 211 4.63 -9.24 -18.26
CA VAL A 211 5.70 -10.23 -18.47
C VAL A 211 7.01 -9.59 -18.86
N ASP A 212 6.94 -8.46 -19.55
CA ASP A 212 8.10 -7.67 -19.95
C ASP A 212 7.75 -6.19 -19.99
N TYR A 213 8.71 -5.33 -19.68
CA TYR A 213 8.50 -3.88 -19.67
C TYR A 213 9.80 -3.14 -19.98
N ARG A 214 9.64 -1.95 -20.54
CA ARG A 214 10.75 -1.06 -20.86
C ARG A 214 10.36 0.39 -20.60
N LEU A 215 11.15 1.09 -19.79
CA LEU A 215 11.06 2.54 -19.66
C LEU A 215 11.61 3.20 -20.94
N MET A 216 10.79 4.02 -21.58
CA MET A 216 11.15 4.75 -22.79
C MET A 216 11.85 6.06 -22.42
N ASP A 217 12.61 6.63 -23.34
CA ASP A 217 13.26 7.94 -23.12
C ASP A 217 12.29 9.10 -23.24
N GLN A 218 11.16 8.88 -23.91
CA GLN A 218 10.09 9.86 -24.05
C GLN A 218 9.38 10.10 -22.72
N THR A 219 9.12 11.37 -22.42
CA THR A 219 8.39 11.81 -21.25
C THR A 219 7.00 12.35 -21.65
N PHE A 220 6.08 12.33 -20.71
CA PHE A 220 4.75 12.91 -20.87
C PHE A 220 4.50 14.03 -19.87
N THR A 221 3.57 14.92 -20.19
CA THR A 221 3.18 16.02 -19.32
C THR A 221 1.75 15.82 -18.83
N LEU A 222 1.55 15.86 -17.52
CA LEU A 222 0.22 15.90 -16.94
C LEU A 222 -0.11 17.36 -16.62
N PRO A 223 -1.09 17.98 -17.29
CA PRO A 223 -1.57 19.30 -16.92
C PRO A 223 -2.03 19.30 -15.45
N TYR A 224 -1.76 20.37 -14.71
CA TYR A 224 -2.12 20.45 -13.29
C TYR A 224 -3.60 20.20 -13.04
N ALA A 225 -4.46 20.70 -13.93
CA ALA A 225 -5.92 20.52 -13.86
C ALA A 225 -6.37 19.07 -14.04
N ASN A 226 -5.59 18.24 -14.76
CA ASN A 226 -5.90 16.84 -15.05
C ASN A 226 -5.00 15.87 -14.28
N ARG A 227 -4.32 16.36 -13.23
CA ARG A 227 -3.43 15.51 -12.44
C ARG A 227 -4.23 14.37 -11.80
N PHE A 228 -3.84 13.15 -12.15
CA PHE A 228 -4.41 11.95 -11.51
C PHE A 228 -4.20 12.03 -10.00
N GLN A 229 -5.29 11.97 -9.25
CA GLN A 229 -5.27 11.99 -7.80
C GLN A 229 -5.51 10.57 -7.30
N GLU A 230 -4.42 9.87 -6.99
CA GLU A 230 -4.45 8.47 -6.57
C GLU A 230 -5.40 8.23 -5.38
N GLY A 231 -5.33 9.08 -4.36
CA GLY A 231 -6.21 8.99 -3.20
C GLY A 231 -7.68 9.16 -3.53
N GLU A 232 -8.02 10.09 -4.44
CA GLU A 232 -9.40 10.30 -4.88
C GLU A 232 -9.90 9.15 -5.76
N PHE A 233 -9.04 8.61 -6.62
CA PHE A 233 -9.36 7.43 -7.41
C PHE A 233 -9.60 6.21 -6.50
N ARG A 234 -8.74 5.99 -5.49
CA ARG A 234 -8.84 4.88 -4.55
C ARG A 234 -10.16 4.87 -3.77
N LYS A 235 -10.69 6.03 -3.42
CA LYS A 235 -11.98 6.15 -2.72
C LYS A 235 -13.17 5.65 -3.57
N ARG A 236 -13.06 5.71 -4.89
CA ARG A 236 -14.17 5.48 -5.83
C ARG A 236 -14.09 4.16 -6.58
N VAL A 237 -12.89 3.64 -6.80
CA VAL A 237 -12.72 2.38 -7.54
C VAL A 237 -13.08 1.18 -6.67
N GLN A 238 -13.88 0.26 -7.22
CA GLN A 238 -14.22 -1.00 -6.58
C GLN A 238 -13.67 -2.16 -7.40
N PHE A 239 -13.04 -3.14 -6.72
CA PHE A 239 -12.43 -4.33 -7.32
C PHE A 239 -11.51 -4.04 -8.53
N MET A 240 -10.91 -2.84 -8.53
CA MET A 240 -10.00 -2.37 -9.58
C MET A 240 -10.58 -2.46 -11.01
N TYR A 241 -11.89 -2.25 -11.15
CA TYR A 241 -12.55 -2.09 -12.45
C TYR A 241 -12.57 -0.60 -12.84
N PRO A 242 -11.88 -0.23 -13.94
CA PRO A 242 -11.88 1.14 -14.44
C PRO A 242 -13.21 1.49 -15.06
N GLY A 243 -13.45 2.78 -15.30
CA GLY A 243 -14.62 3.26 -16.00
C GLY A 243 -14.93 4.69 -15.65
N ARG A 244 -16.07 5.19 -16.17
CA ARG A 244 -16.53 6.54 -15.89
C ARG A 244 -17.03 6.69 -14.47
N LEU A 245 -16.91 7.90 -13.95
CA LEU A 245 -17.50 8.28 -12.66
C LEU A 245 -19.02 8.22 -12.75
N GLN A 246 -19.66 7.64 -11.76
CA GLN A 246 -21.11 7.60 -11.62
C GLN A 246 -21.53 7.84 -10.17
N ASN A 247 -22.66 8.53 -10.00
CA ASN A 247 -23.30 8.70 -8.71
C ASN A 247 -24.35 7.61 -8.54
N ILE A 248 -24.21 6.84 -7.48
CA ILE A 248 -25.16 5.76 -7.15
C ILE A 248 -26.00 6.15 -5.95
N ARG A 249 -27.24 5.67 -5.94
CA ARG A 249 -28.14 5.72 -4.78
C ARG A 249 -28.66 4.33 -4.51
N ILE A 250 -28.51 3.88 -3.29
CA ILE A 250 -28.91 2.55 -2.84
C ILE A 250 -29.79 2.64 -1.61
N ARG A 251 -30.73 1.70 -1.48
CA ARG A 251 -31.41 1.38 -0.22
C ARG A 251 -30.70 0.20 0.43
N TYR A 252 -30.38 0.31 1.70
CA TYR A 252 -29.72 -0.73 2.46
C TYR A 252 -30.59 -1.10 3.68
N THR A 253 -30.84 -2.41 3.85
CA THR A 253 -31.69 -2.97 4.91
C THR A 253 -30.90 -3.83 5.92
N GLY A 254 -29.56 -3.80 5.83
CA GLY A 254 -28.69 -4.53 6.75
C GLY A 254 -28.61 -3.88 8.13
N THR A 255 -27.99 -4.57 9.06
CA THR A 255 -27.93 -4.21 10.48
C THR A 255 -27.06 -2.98 10.80
N SER A 256 -26.03 -2.71 10.01
CA SER A 256 -25.12 -1.59 10.25
C SER A 256 -24.81 -0.84 8.95
N VAL A 257 -25.19 0.41 8.89
CA VAL A 257 -24.86 1.31 7.79
C VAL A 257 -23.35 1.62 7.76
N GLU A 258 -22.66 1.55 8.90
CA GLU A 258 -21.22 1.79 9.01
C GLU A 258 -20.42 0.89 8.05
N ALA A 259 -20.82 -0.38 7.93
CA ALA A 259 -20.17 -1.31 7.00
C ALA A 259 -20.25 -0.84 5.53
N VAL A 260 -21.32 -0.14 5.15
CA VAL A 260 -21.48 0.47 3.82
C VAL A 260 -20.60 1.71 3.70
N LEU A 261 -20.57 2.57 4.73
CA LEU A 261 -19.78 3.79 4.75
C LEU A 261 -18.28 3.48 4.74
N ASP A 262 -17.83 2.48 5.49
CA ASP A 262 -16.44 2.01 5.50
C ASP A 262 -16.03 1.44 4.14
N ARG A 263 -16.92 0.69 3.51
CA ARG A 263 -16.63 0.10 2.17
C ARG A 263 -16.60 1.13 1.06
N LEU A 264 -17.47 2.13 1.12
CA LEU A 264 -17.60 3.18 0.12
C LEU A 264 -17.20 4.54 0.72
N PRO A 265 -15.91 4.93 0.69
CA PRO A 265 -15.43 6.13 1.38
C PRO A 265 -16.06 7.45 0.91
N THR A 266 -16.73 7.46 -0.25
CA THR A 266 -17.51 8.60 -0.76
C THR A 266 -18.97 8.57 -0.34
N ALA A 267 -19.40 7.53 0.37
CA ALA A 267 -20.79 7.32 0.74
C ALA A 267 -21.27 8.38 1.74
N LYS A 268 -22.51 8.80 1.56
CA LYS A 268 -23.25 9.73 2.42
C LYS A 268 -24.60 9.14 2.76
N LEU A 269 -24.93 9.13 4.03
CA LEU A 269 -26.26 8.78 4.49
C LEU A 269 -27.22 9.93 4.14
N VAL A 270 -28.23 9.64 3.33
CA VAL A 270 -29.24 10.62 2.89
C VAL A 270 -30.45 10.62 3.81
N SER A 271 -30.95 9.43 4.17
CA SER A 271 -32.04 9.24 5.11
C SER A 271 -31.95 7.86 5.75
N GLN A 272 -32.55 7.73 6.93
CA GLN A 272 -32.62 6.48 7.67
C GLN A 272 -33.98 6.39 8.38
N ASP A 273 -34.61 5.22 8.30
CA ASP A 273 -35.78 4.85 9.08
C ASP A 273 -35.49 3.60 9.93
N GLU A 274 -36.51 3.03 10.57
CA GLU A 274 -36.34 1.85 11.44
C GLU A 274 -35.91 0.57 10.70
N LYS A 275 -36.13 0.48 9.38
CA LYS A 275 -35.93 -0.74 8.58
C LYS A 275 -34.91 -0.59 7.48
N SER A 276 -34.60 0.64 7.08
CA SER A 276 -33.71 0.88 5.94
C SER A 276 -32.97 2.21 6.02
N CYS A 277 -31.92 2.35 5.26
CA CYS A 277 -31.25 3.62 5.02
C CYS A 277 -31.02 3.84 3.52
N ILE A 278 -31.00 5.11 3.12
CA ILE A 278 -30.67 5.54 1.77
C ILE A 278 -29.25 6.11 1.80
N VAL A 279 -28.38 5.55 0.96
CA VAL A 279 -26.99 5.96 0.83
C VAL A 279 -26.71 6.39 -0.59
N GLU A 280 -26.00 7.51 -0.75
CA GLU A 280 -25.44 7.98 -2.02
C GLU A 280 -23.92 7.84 -1.99
N ALA A 281 -23.33 7.45 -3.12
CA ALA A 281 -21.87 7.36 -3.25
C ALA A 281 -21.43 7.65 -4.70
N GLU A 282 -20.20 8.13 -4.83
CA GLU A 282 -19.50 8.24 -6.11
C GLU A 282 -18.61 7.03 -6.33
N VAL A 283 -18.73 6.37 -7.48
CA VAL A 283 -17.95 5.18 -7.83
C VAL A 283 -17.48 5.22 -9.28
N TYR A 284 -16.34 4.56 -9.57
CA TYR A 284 -15.86 4.38 -10.93
C TYR A 284 -16.28 3.01 -11.48
N GLY A 285 -16.76 3.02 -12.74
CA GLY A 285 -17.00 1.80 -13.51
C GLY A 285 -18.01 0.84 -12.87
N ASN A 286 -18.00 -0.40 -13.36
CA ASN A 286 -18.97 -1.44 -12.98
C ASN A 286 -18.48 -2.36 -11.83
N GLY A 287 -17.30 -2.08 -11.24
CA GLY A 287 -16.81 -2.87 -10.09
C GLY A 287 -17.77 -2.86 -8.91
N ILE A 288 -18.56 -1.80 -8.76
CA ILE A 288 -19.58 -1.69 -7.73
C ILE A 288 -20.62 -2.83 -7.80
N VAL A 289 -20.93 -3.35 -8.98
CA VAL A 289 -21.89 -4.45 -9.15
C VAL A 289 -21.47 -5.69 -8.35
N MET A 290 -20.18 -6.01 -8.33
CA MET A 290 -19.66 -7.16 -7.58
C MET A 290 -19.91 -7.00 -6.07
N TRP A 291 -19.68 -5.79 -5.55
CA TRP A 291 -19.95 -5.51 -4.15
C TRP A 291 -21.46 -5.56 -3.85
N LEU A 292 -22.28 -4.93 -4.68
CA LEU A 292 -23.74 -4.96 -4.50
C LEU A 292 -24.28 -6.40 -4.47
N LEU A 293 -23.82 -7.25 -5.36
CA LEU A 293 -24.20 -8.67 -5.38
C LEU A 293 -23.77 -9.41 -4.10
N SER A 294 -22.62 -9.06 -3.52
CA SER A 294 -22.14 -9.66 -2.28
C SER A 294 -23.00 -9.33 -1.06
N GLN A 295 -23.84 -8.29 -1.14
CA GLN A 295 -24.76 -7.90 -0.07
C GLN A 295 -26.06 -8.74 -0.05
N GLY A 296 -26.27 -9.56 -1.05
CA GLY A 296 -27.48 -10.38 -1.18
C GLY A 296 -28.74 -9.52 -1.36
N ASP A 297 -29.78 -9.82 -0.62
CA ASP A 297 -31.08 -9.13 -0.65
C ASP A 297 -31.12 -7.82 0.19
N ARG A 298 -30.02 -7.49 0.85
CA ARG A 298 -29.96 -6.32 1.73
C ARG A 298 -29.72 -4.99 0.98
N VAL A 299 -29.45 -5.04 -0.30
CA VAL A 299 -29.20 -3.85 -1.11
C VAL A 299 -30.13 -3.79 -2.31
N GLU A 300 -30.78 -2.65 -2.48
CA GLU A 300 -31.50 -2.31 -3.70
C GLU A 300 -30.87 -1.07 -4.36
N VAL A 301 -30.57 -1.14 -5.66
CA VAL A 301 -30.11 -0.01 -6.44
C VAL A 301 -31.31 0.86 -6.81
N LEU A 302 -31.29 2.13 -6.42
CA LEU A 302 -32.33 3.12 -6.72
C LEU A 302 -31.95 3.97 -7.93
N ALA A 303 -30.66 4.31 -8.06
CA ALA A 303 -30.13 5.10 -9.18
C ALA A 303 -28.63 4.78 -9.39
N PRO A 304 -28.10 4.98 -10.62
CA PRO A 304 -28.81 5.33 -11.85
C PRO A 304 -29.57 4.14 -12.43
N GLU A 305 -30.54 4.41 -13.32
CA GLU A 305 -31.34 3.36 -13.94
C GLU A 305 -30.49 2.33 -14.73
N SER A 306 -29.41 2.79 -15.36
CA SER A 306 -28.46 1.90 -16.05
C SER A 306 -27.83 0.86 -15.12
N LEU A 307 -27.44 1.24 -13.90
CA LEU A 307 -26.90 0.33 -12.90
C LEU A 307 -27.98 -0.61 -12.38
N ARG A 308 -29.21 -0.09 -12.15
CA ARG A 308 -30.35 -0.90 -11.73
C ARG A 308 -30.67 -1.98 -12.76
N GLN A 309 -30.66 -1.62 -14.03
CA GLN A 309 -30.89 -2.58 -15.12
C GLN A 309 -29.77 -3.62 -15.21
N THR A 310 -28.50 -3.20 -15.09
CA THR A 310 -27.34 -4.14 -15.03
C THR A 310 -27.48 -5.13 -13.87
N MET A 311 -27.90 -4.68 -12.69
CA MET A 311 -28.17 -5.54 -11.54
C MET A 311 -29.27 -6.56 -11.85
N LYS A 312 -30.41 -6.09 -12.39
CA LYS A 312 -31.55 -6.95 -12.76
C LYS A 312 -31.13 -8.06 -13.75
N GLU A 313 -30.43 -7.68 -14.82
CA GLU A 313 -29.95 -8.64 -15.83
C GLU A 313 -28.97 -9.65 -15.24
N THR A 314 -28.09 -9.20 -14.34
CA THR A 314 -27.14 -10.07 -13.68
C THR A 314 -27.83 -11.06 -12.74
N LEU A 315 -28.82 -10.60 -11.97
CA LEU A 315 -29.61 -11.44 -11.07
C LEU A 315 -30.44 -12.48 -11.85
N LEU A 316 -31.01 -12.10 -13.00
CA LEU A 316 -31.74 -13.05 -13.87
C LEU A 316 -30.78 -14.13 -14.42
N ARG A 317 -29.57 -13.78 -14.83
CA ARG A 317 -28.56 -14.76 -15.26
C ARG A 317 -28.14 -15.69 -14.11
N ILE A 318 -27.96 -15.15 -12.92
CA ILE A 318 -27.64 -15.94 -11.71
C ILE A 318 -28.80 -16.92 -11.44
N LEU A 319 -30.05 -16.43 -11.43
CA LEU A 319 -31.22 -17.28 -11.20
C LEU A 319 -31.30 -18.41 -12.23
N GLY A 320 -31.01 -18.13 -13.49
CA GLY A 320 -30.96 -19.12 -14.55
C GLY A 320 -30.00 -20.29 -14.30
N ASN A 321 -28.88 -20.02 -13.59
CA ASN A 321 -27.90 -21.06 -13.23
C ASN A 321 -28.43 -22.05 -12.17
N TYR A 322 -29.49 -21.71 -11.45
CA TYR A 322 -30.10 -22.51 -10.39
C TYR A 322 -31.49 -23.08 -10.78
N GLN A 323 -31.95 -22.77 -11.99
CA GLN A 323 -33.12 -23.42 -12.53
C GLN A 323 -32.72 -24.80 -13.03
N GLU A 324 -33.39 -25.84 -12.57
CA GLU A 324 -33.18 -27.23 -13.06
C GLU A 324 -33.37 -27.24 -14.58
N VAL A 325 -32.38 -27.75 -15.30
CA VAL A 325 -32.54 -28.11 -16.70
C VAL A 325 -33.40 -29.35 -16.69
N PRO A 326 -34.59 -29.33 -17.32
CA PRO A 326 -35.50 -30.46 -17.32
C PRO A 326 -34.92 -31.69 -18.03
#